data_eaf5fc5835ec38b0f7060a8d0bd3b933
#
_entry.id   eaf5fc5835ec38b0f7060a8d0bd3b933
#
_cell.length_a   1.000
_cell.length_b   1.000
_cell.length_c   1.000
_cell.angle_alpha   90.00
_cell.angle_beta   90.00
_cell.angle_gamma   90.00
#
_symmetry.space_group_name_H-M   'P 1'
#
loop_
_entity.id
_entity.type
_entity.pdbx_description
1 polymer ?
#
loop_
_entity_poly.entity_id
_entity_poly.type
_entity_poly.pdbx_seq_one_letter_code
_entity_poly.pdbx_strand_id
1 'polypeptide(L)'
;MKTPQQHFISPIHPVEVLKEEFLDPMGISQRAFARKIDVPANRVNQIVTGKRGITGDTAIRLGLALGTSPELWLRLQSRYEIQK
;
A
#
# COMPACT_ATOMS: atom_id res chain seq x y z
N MET A 1 23.89 -0.64 11.37
CA MET A 1 23.26 -0.82 11.14
C MET A 1 22.25 -0.57 11.67
N LYS A 2 21.75 -0.24 11.60
CA LYS A 2 20.88 -0.18 12.12
C LYS A 2 20.32 -1.07 12.37
N THR A 3 20.07 -0.83 12.78
CA THR A 3 19.83 -2.13 13.17
C THR A 3 18.40 -2.50 13.04
N PRO A 4 18.07 -3.78 13.03
CA PRO A 4 16.73 -4.25 12.77
C PRO A 4 15.73 -3.90 13.85
N GLN A 5 16.16 -3.57 15.01
CA GLN A 5 15.21 -3.32 16.09
C GLN A 5 14.29 -2.15 15.77
N GLN A 6 14.66 -1.33 14.84
CA GLN A 6 13.79 -0.23 14.47
C GLN A 6 12.48 -0.72 13.90
N HIS A 7 12.50 -1.90 13.32
CA HIS A 7 11.29 -2.47 12.75
C HIS A 7 10.29 -2.86 13.82
N PHE A 8 10.79 -3.19 15.00
CA PHE A 8 9.92 -3.60 16.08
C PHE A 8 9.16 -2.43 16.64
N ILE A 9 9.73 -1.24 16.53
CA ILE A 9 9.16 -0.07 17.14
C ILE A 9 8.04 0.50 16.31
N SER A 10 8.20 0.41 15.00
CA SER A 10 7.29 1.08 14.08
C SER A 10 6.83 0.11 13.00
N PRO A 11 5.62 -0.43 13.12
CA PRO A 11 5.10 -1.32 12.08
C PRO A 11 5.05 -0.62 10.75
N ILE A 12 5.39 -1.35 9.70
CA ILE A 12 5.36 -0.80 8.34
C ILE A 12 3.94 -0.89 7.82
N HIS A 13 3.36 0.26 7.50
CA HIS A 13 2.03 0.29 6.90
C HIS A 13 2.14 -0.09 5.43
N PRO A 14 1.17 -0.89 4.92
CA PRO A 14 1.21 -1.27 3.50
C PRO A 14 1.31 -0.09 2.55
N VAL A 15 0.77 1.06 2.94
CA VAL A 15 0.80 2.25 2.12
C VAL A 15 2.22 2.74 1.89
N GLU A 16 3.12 2.51 2.83
CA GLU A 16 4.51 2.93 2.66
C GLU A 16 5.16 2.12 1.54
N VAL A 17 4.84 0.83 1.46
CA VAL A 17 5.34 -0.01 0.38
C VAL A 17 4.78 0.48 -0.95
N LEU A 18 3.47 0.73 -1.00
CA LEU A 18 2.84 1.19 -2.22
C LEU A 18 3.47 2.49 -2.70
N LYS A 19 3.60 3.47 -1.81
CA LYS A 19 4.11 4.77 -2.18
C LYS A 19 5.59 4.72 -2.56
N GLU A 20 6.41 4.12 -1.71
CA GLU A 20 7.86 4.20 -1.88
C GLU A 20 8.41 3.23 -2.90
N GLU A 21 7.78 2.07 -3.03
CA GLU A 21 8.29 1.06 -3.95
C GLU A 21 7.66 1.11 -5.32
N PHE A 22 6.51 1.76 -5.46
CA PHE A 22 5.78 1.77 -6.71
C PHE A 22 5.45 3.16 -7.21
N LEU A 23 4.69 3.93 -6.43
CA LEU A 23 4.22 5.22 -6.93
C LEU A 23 5.34 6.22 -7.16
N ASP A 24 6.23 6.36 -6.18
CA ASP A 24 7.33 7.30 -6.30
C ASP A 24 8.30 6.92 -7.43
N PRO A 25 8.76 5.66 -7.50
CA PRO A 25 9.65 5.28 -8.61
C PRO A 25 9.01 5.39 -9.98
N MET A 26 7.69 5.15 -10.06
CA MET A 26 6.98 5.25 -11.34
C MET A 26 6.66 6.69 -11.71
N GLY A 27 6.82 7.63 -10.79
CA GLY A 27 6.50 9.01 -11.06
C GLY A 27 5.04 9.27 -11.30
N ILE A 28 4.16 8.48 -10.68
CA ILE A 28 2.73 8.56 -10.94
C ILE A 28 2.03 9.20 -9.74
N SER A 29 1.11 10.12 -10.02
CA SER A 29 0.35 10.79 -8.97
C SER A 29 -0.74 9.86 -8.42
N GLN A 30 -1.23 10.21 -7.22
CA GLN A 30 -2.33 9.44 -6.63
C GLN A 30 -3.57 9.46 -7.52
N ARG A 31 -3.86 10.61 -8.13
CA ARG A 31 -5.02 10.74 -9.00
C ARG A 31 -4.88 9.88 -10.25
N ALA A 32 -3.71 9.90 -10.86
CA ALA A 32 -3.46 9.08 -12.04
C ALA A 32 -3.53 7.60 -11.69
N PHE A 33 -3.00 7.24 -10.52
CA PHE A 33 -3.05 5.86 -10.09
C PHE A 33 -4.48 5.40 -9.81
N ALA A 34 -5.29 6.28 -9.20
CA ALA A 34 -6.70 5.96 -8.95
C ALA A 34 -7.41 5.64 -10.25
N ARG A 35 -7.15 6.42 -11.29
CA ARG A 35 -7.73 6.15 -12.60
C ARG A 35 -7.27 4.80 -13.15
N LYS A 36 -6.00 4.50 -12.94
CA LYS A 36 -5.42 3.26 -13.44
C LYS A 36 -6.07 2.03 -12.82
N ILE A 37 -6.41 2.10 -11.54
CA ILE A 37 -7.02 0.96 -10.86
C ILE A 37 -8.54 1.08 -10.75
N ASP A 38 -9.10 2.12 -11.35
CA ASP A 38 -10.55 2.31 -11.46
C ASP A 38 -11.22 2.45 -10.10
N VAL A 39 -10.68 3.33 -9.26
CA VAL A 39 -11.30 3.68 -7.99
C VAL A 39 -11.30 5.20 -7.86
N PRO A 40 -12.17 5.75 -7.00
CA PRO A 40 -12.16 7.19 -6.77
C PRO A 40 -10.83 7.67 -6.20
N ALA A 41 -10.43 8.88 -6.59
CA ALA A 41 -9.16 9.42 -6.12
C ALA A 41 -9.11 9.55 -4.61
N ASN A 42 -10.25 9.88 -3.98
CA ASN A 42 -10.25 10.01 -2.52
C ASN A 42 -10.01 8.66 -1.83
N ARG A 43 -10.34 7.55 -2.48
CA ARG A 43 -10.04 6.25 -1.90
C ARG A 43 -8.52 6.01 -1.87
N VAL A 44 -7.83 6.33 -2.96
CA VAL A 44 -6.37 6.21 -2.97
C VAL A 44 -5.76 7.12 -1.89
N ASN A 45 -6.29 8.34 -1.78
CA ASN A 45 -5.80 9.25 -0.76
C ASN A 45 -6.00 8.68 0.65
N GLN A 46 -7.15 8.08 0.92
CA GLN A 46 -7.41 7.49 2.23
C GLN A 46 -6.48 6.33 2.52
N ILE A 47 -6.15 5.55 1.51
CA ILE A 47 -5.20 4.46 1.69
C ILE A 47 -3.82 5.02 1.95
N VAL A 48 -3.40 6.01 1.16
CA VAL A 48 -2.05 6.58 1.28
C VAL A 48 -1.86 7.30 2.61
N THR A 49 -2.92 7.86 3.16
CA THR A 49 -2.84 8.53 4.47
C THR A 49 -3.09 7.58 5.64
N GLY A 50 -3.31 6.31 5.37
CA GLY A 50 -3.51 5.33 6.42
C GLY A 50 -4.89 5.33 7.05
N LYS A 51 -5.83 6.06 6.47
CA LYS A 51 -7.18 6.12 7.01
C LYS A 51 -8.04 4.95 6.59
N ARG A 52 -7.62 4.20 5.61
CA ARG A 52 -8.33 3.04 5.11
C ARG A 52 -7.33 1.93 4.84
N GLY A 53 -7.66 0.72 5.30
CA GLY A 53 -6.81 -0.43 5.04
C GLY A 53 -6.98 -0.97 3.63
N ILE A 54 -6.11 -1.88 3.26
CA ILE A 54 -6.18 -2.53 1.95
C ILE A 54 -7.07 -3.77 2.08
N THR A 55 -8.20 -3.74 1.35
CA THR A 55 -9.14 -4.85 1.33
C THR A 55 -8.81 -5.80 0.19
N GLY A 56 -9.54 -6.93 0.14
CA GLY A 56 -9.35 -7.88 -0.95
C GLY A 56 -9.56 -7.28 -2.32
N ASP A 57 -10.61 -6.47 -2.47
CA ASP A 57 -10.86 -5.80 -3.75
C ASP A 57 -9.71 -4.89 -4.14
N THR A 58 -9.24 -4.09 -3.21
CA THR A 58 -8.12 -3.20 -3.48
C THR A 58 -6.85 -3.98 -3.79
N ALA A 59 -6.62 -5.07 -3.06
CA ALA A 59 -5.45 -5.90 -3.29
C ALA A 59 -5.43 -6.48 -4.70
N ILE A 60 -6.60 -6.90 -5.19
CA ILE A 60 -6.71 -7.43 -6.55
C ILE A 60 -6.40 -6.33 -7.56
N ARG A 61 -6.95 -5.14 -7.37
CA ARG A 61 -6.72 -4.02 -8.27
C ARG A 61 -5.25 -3.60 -8.27
N LEU A 62 -4.63 -3.58 -7.11
CA LEU A 62 -3.20 -3.26 -7.00
C LEU A 62 -2.38 -4.31 -7.73
N GLY A 63 -2.72 -5.57 -7.55
CA GLY A 63 -1.98 -6.64 -8.21
C GLY A 63 -2.04 -6.54 -9.72
N LEU A 64 -3.22 -6.25 -10.26
CA LEU A 64 -3.38 -6.13 -11.70
C LEU A 64 -2.61 -4.94 -12.25
N ALA A 65 -2.60 -3.83 -11.52
CA ALA A 65 -1.96 -2.62 -11.99
C ALA A 65 -0.43 -2.66 -11.86
N LEU A 66 0.07 -3.32 -10.83
CA LEU A 66 1.48 -3.26 -10.48
C LEU A 66 2.23 -4.56 -10.77
N GLY A 67 1.51 -5.59 -11.22
CA GLY A 67 2.14 -6.87 -11.50
C GLY A 67 2.54 -7.65 -10.26
N THR A 68 1.84 -7.42 -9.16
CA THR A 68 2.09 -8.14 -7.91
C THR A 68 0.93 -9.09 -7.63
N SER A 69 1.13 -10.00 -6.68
CA SER A 69 0.02 -10.84 -6.25
C SER A 69 -0.86 -10.07 -5.28
N PRO A 70 -2.17 -10.33 -5.28
CA PRO A 70 -3.03 -9.73 -4.26
C PRO A 70 -2.62 -10.12 -2.85
N GLU A 71 -2.11 -11.32 -2.68
CA GLU A 71 -1.70 -11.80 -1.36
C GLU A 71 -0.60 -10.94 -0.75
N LEU A 72 0.26 -10.36 -1.57
CA LEU A 72 1.30 -9.47 -1.05
C LEU A 72 0.67 -8.36 -0.22
N TRP A 73 -0.33 -7.69 -0.79
CA TRP A 73 -0.96 -6.55 -0.13
C TRP A 73 -1.75 -6.96 1.09
N LEU A 74 -2.43 -8.09 1.02
CA LEU A 74 -3.21 -8.58 2.16
C LEU A 74 -2.30 -9.02 3.30
N ARG A 75 -1.15 -9.60 2.99
CA ARG A 75 -0.19 -9.97 4.03
C ARG A 75 0.39 -8.75 4.71
N LEU A 76 0.71 -7.72 3.93
CA LEU A 76 1.23 -6.49 4.51
C LEU A 76 0.20 -5.86 5.43
N GLN A 77 -1.05 -5.81 5.01
CA GLN A 77 -2.11 -5.26 5.81
C GLN A 77 -2.31 -6.06 7.10
N SER A 78 -2.36 -7.36 6.98
CA SER A 78 -2.57 -8.23 8.13
C SER A 78 -1.42 -8.11 9.12
N ARG A 79 -0.21 -8.08 8.60
CA ARG A 79 0.97 -7.94 9.45
C ARG A 79 0.96 -6.62 10.19
N TYR A 80 0.59 -5.56 9.50
CA TYR A 80 0.50 -4.25 10.14
C TYR A 80 -0.52 -4.26 11.27
N GLU A 81 -1.68 -4.86 11.03
CA GLU A 81 -2.74 -4.89 12.03
C GLU A 81 -2.36 -5.71 13.26
N ILE A 82 -1.55 -6.74 13.07
CA ILE A 82 -1.08 -7.53 14.18
C ILE A 82 -0.03 -6.78 15.00
N GLN A 83 0.80 -5.99 14.34
CA GLN A 83 1.95 -5.37 14.97
C GLN A 83 1.65 -4.00 15.58
N LYS A 84 0.60 -3.34 15.14
CA LYS A 84 0.35 -1.98 15.60
C LYS A 84 -0.17 -1.92 17.04
#